data_abd478381eb077929a55bc9250aa5cb5
#
_entry.id   abd478381eb077929a55bc9250aa5cb5
#
_cell.length_a   1.000
_cell.length_b   1.000
_cell.length_c   1.000
_cell.angle_alpha   90.00
_cell.angle_beta   90.00
_cell.angle_gamma   90.00
#
_symmetry.space_group_name_H-M   'P 1'
#
loop_
_entity.id
_entity.type
_entity.pdbx_description
1 polymer ?
#
loop_
_entity_poly.entity_id
_entity_poly.type
_entity_poly.pdbx_seq_one_letter_code
_entity_poly.pdbx_strand_id
1 'polypeptide(L)'
;MKKLFISLSLMVFLTGCNDSAVQNRIYESVSAQVTAYVSEFNSNDEEIYVQEYDNLEAEQFLMDNIPFFECPDKELEKTYYFRWWTYRKHVKATPEGFVISEFLPDVPWAGKYNAICCPGMHQFAEGRWLRNSLYLNDYAAYWCREKDDARRYSFPIAYSFLEFYKAHPDMEFIRKSYPALKEIYKGWEESRWDEQAGLFWQLDGYDGMEVSVSGGLSNDATGYRATINSYMYADADALAQMAEMLGETADMEVYRAKAEMLKNIVNEKLWDESARFYKVIPRHADMSFSPVREQHGYVPWMFGIPDRSRSDAWHQLTDPEGFKAPYGPTTVEQRAEGFKVVYEGHECQWNGPSWPFATAQTLTALARTIHRDGENEGATKEAFLETLKTFSNSHRRTDEQGQTVCWIDENLNPFTGDWISRTMLLAMDYPYRERGKDYNHSSFCDLVISGLIGIQPQVDGTIEIEPLLPEGEWDWFALTRVPCAGKEISVVYDRTGNHYGCRPGMTVYVNCRKAAHSDTYSVNVNL
;
A
#
# COMPACT_ATOMS: atom_id res chain seq x y z
N MET A 1 -58.36 10.66 -56.83
CA MET A 1 -57.93 11.09 -55.46
C MET A 1 -56.97 10.07 -54.95
N LYS A 2 -55.66 10.31 -55.09
CA LYS A 2 -54.60 9.45 -54.56
C LYS A 2 -54.19 10.01 -53.17
N LYS A 3 -54.40 9.23 -52.11
CA LYS A 3 -53.95 9.56 -50.77
C LYS A 3 -52.45 9.22 -50.64
N LEU A 4 -51.66 10.25 -50.39
CA LEU A 4 -50.23 10.15 -50.11
C LEU A 4 -50.04 9.80 -48.59
N PHE A 5 -49.51 8.62 -48.26
CA PHE A 5 -49.08 8.28 -46.91
C PHE A 5 -47.62 8.75 -46.74
N ILE A 6 -47.42 9.76 -45.90
CA ILE A 6 -46.11 10.16 -45.48
C ILE A 6 -45.80 9.31 -44.23
N SER A 7 -44.88 8.35 -44.39
CA SER A 7 -44.30 7.60 -43.27
C SER A 7 -43.22 8.47 -42.59
N LEU A 8 -43.48 8.92 -41.37
CA LEU A 8 -42.52 9.63 -40.55
C LEU A 8 -41.63 8.57 -39.88
N SER A 9 -40.46 8.26 -40.45
CA SER A 9 -39.45 7.44 -39.80
C SER A 9 -38.80 8.24 -38.66
N LEU A 10 -39.13 7.88 -37.43
CA LEU A 10 -38.46 8.36 -36.24
C LEU A 10 -37.05 7.76 -36.23
N MET A 11 -36.05 8.51 -36.70
CA MET A 11 -34.65 8.16 -36.51
C MET A 11 -34.32 8.37 -35.01
N VAL A 12 -34.35 7.27 -34.25
CA VAL A 12 -33.72 7.21 -32.94
C VAL A 12 -32.21 7.28 -33.19
N PHE A 13 -31.62 8.44 -32.97
CA PHE A 13 -30.17 8.55 -32.84
C PHE A 13 -29.75 7.83 -31.55
N LEU A 14 -29.43 6.56 -31.68
CA LEU A 14 -28.58 5.88 -30.70
C LEU A 14 -27.20 6.55 -30.80
N THR A 15 -26.93 7.52 -29.94
CA THR A 15 -25.60 8.00 -29.68
C THR A 15 -24.85 6.86 -28.96
N GLY A 16 -24.36 5.88 -29.70
CA GLY A 16 -23.36 4.96 -29.22
C GLY A 16 -22.13 5.77 -28.84
N CYS A 17 -21.80 5.86 -27.56
CA CYS A 17 -20.50 6.36 -27.11
C CYS A 17 -19.44 5.61 -27.92
N ASN A 18 -18.61 6.35 -28.66
CA ASN A 18 -17.43 5.76 -29.27
C ASN A 18 -16.42 5.55 -28.13
N ASP A 19 -16.28 4.33 -27.63
CA ASP A 19 -15.44 3.97 -26.47
C ASP A 19 -14.01 4.52 -26.62
N SER A 20 -13.45 4.51 -27.82
CA SER A 20 -12.15 5.10 -28.12
C SER A 20 -12.11 6.61 -27.90
N ALA A 21 -13.21 7.33 -28.18
CA ALA A 21 -13.26 8.78 -28.01
C ALA A 21 -13.32 9.19 -26.53
N VAL A 22 -13.97 8.39 -25.69
CA VAL A 22 -13.95 8.61 -24.21
C VAL A 22 -12.55 8.45 -23.68
N GLN A 23 -11.90 7.33 -23.98
CA GLN A 23 -10.55 7.05 -23.49
C GLN A 23 -9.51 8.05 -24.01
N ASN A 24 -9.61 8.48 -25.27
CA ASN A 24 -8.71 9.50 -25.81
C ASN A 24 -8.87 10.85 -25.09
N ARG A 25 -10.10 11.28 -24.78
CA ARG A 25 -10.32 12.53 -24.02
C ARG A 25 -9.74 12.44 -22.63
N ILE A 26 -9.93 11.32 -21.93
CA ILE A 26 -9.33 11.09 -20.62
C ILE A 26 -7.80 11.13 -20.71
N TYR A 27 -7.22 10.44 -21.69
CA TYR A 27 -5.78 10.43 -21.92
C TYR A 27 -5.21 11.84 -22.16
N GLU A 28 -5.85 12.64 -23.04
CA GLU A 28 -5.44 14.01 -23.34
C GLU A 28 -5.52 14.92 -22.08
N SER A 29 -6.65 14.84 -21.34
CA SER A 29 -6.84 15.58 -20.09
C SER A 29 -5.77 15.24 -19.07
N VAL A 30 -5.60 13.94 -18.80
CA VAL A 30 -4.67 13.47 -17.75
C VAL A 30 -3.21 13.71 -18.15
N SER A 31 -2.85 13.53 -19.42
CA SER A 31 -1.48 13.79 -19.88
C SER A 31 -1.06 15.25 -19.63
N ALA A 32 -1.92 16.20 -19.96
CA ALA A 32 -1.66 17.62 -19.66
C ALA A 32 -1.52 17.90 -18.17
N GLN A 33 -2.33 17.20 -17.34
CA GLN A 33 -2.28 17.34 -15.89
C GLN A 33 -0.99 16.73 -15.31
N VAL A 34 -0.55 15.57 -15.80
CA VAL A 34 0.73 14.94 -15.40
C VAL A 34 1.91 15.86 -15.72
N THR A 35 1.96 16.43 -16.93
CA THR A 35 2.98 17.41 -17.32
C THR A 35 3.03 18.60 -16.36
N ALA A 36 1.85 19.14 -15.98
CA ALA A 36 1.78 20.27 -15.05
C ALA A 36 2.27 19.89 -13.63
N TYR A 37 1.86 18.73 -13.11
CA TYR A 37 2.31 18.25 -11.80
C TYR A 37 3.82 17.96 -11.79
N VAL A 38 4.35 17.28 -12.78
CA VAL A 38 5.79 16.98 -12.88
C VAL A 38 6.60 18.29 -12.96
N SER A 39 6.15 19.26 -13.75
CA SER A 39 6.80 20.57 -13.81
C SER A 39 6.84 21.26 -12.44
N GLU A 40 5.76 21.20 -11.69
CA GLU A 40 5.70 21.74 -10.33
C GLU A 40 6.64 20.98 -9.38
N PHE A 41 6.61 19.62 -9.39
CA PHE A 41 7.47 18.82 -8.51
C PHE A 41 8.94 19.06 -8.81
N ASN A 42 9.33 19.07 -10.08
CA ASN A 42 10.70 19.33 -10.51
C ASN A 42 11.18 20.74 -10.11
N SER A 43 10.30 21.75 -10.18
CA SER A 43 10.66 23.13 -9.80
C SER A 43 10.92 23.30 -8.31
N ASN A 44 10.41 22.39 -7.47
CA ASN A 44 10.58 22.40 -6.01
C ASN A 44 11.62 21.37 -5.53
N ASP A 45 12.37 20.74 -6.44
CA ASP A 45 13.32 19.69 -6.11
C ASP A 45 14.75 20.06 -6.54
N GLU A 46 15.69 20.02 -5.61
CA GLU A 46 17.11 20.31 -5.86
C GLU A 46 17.92 19.10 -6.35
N GLU A 47 17.31 17.90 -6.48
CA GLU A 47 17.99 16.65 -6.88
C GLU A 47 19.33 16.42 -6.17
N ILE A 48 19.34 16.55 -4.84
CA ILE A 48 20.57 16.45 -4.04
C ILE A 48 21.23 15.06 -4.08
N TYR A 49 20.54 14.06 -4.60
CA TYR A 49 21.04 12.68 -4.74
C TYR A 49 20.97 12.20 -6.19
N VAL A 50 21.94 11.38 -6.59
CA VAL A 50 21.97 10.76 -7.93
C VAL A 50 20.83 9.76 -8.06
N GLN A 51 20.13 9.79 -9.19
CA GLN A 51 18.99 8.93 -9.54
C GLN A 51 19.24 8.26 -10.89
N GLU A 52 18.68 7.08 -11.12
CA GLU A 52 18.71 6.43 -12.44
C GLU A 52 17.86 7.20 -13.45
N TYR A 53 16.68 7.61 -13.02
CA TYR A 53 15.76 8.46 -13.77
C TYR A 53 15.71 9.82 -13.08
N ASP A 54 16.36 10.82 -13.64
CA ASP A 54 16.41 12.18 -13.07
C ASP A 54 15.12 12.99 -13.33
N ASN A 55 15.09 14.24 -12.89
CA ASN A 55 13.91 15.09 -13.06
C ASN A 55 13.62 15.43 -14.53
N LEU A 56 14.61 15.37 -15.43
CA LEU A 56 14.39 15.58 -16.86
C LEU A 56 13.65 14.40 -17.49
N GLU A 57 13.82 13.21 -16.94
CA GLU A 57 13.18 11.98 -17.41
C GLU A 57 11.85 11.69 -16.69
N ALA A 58 11.50 12.45 -15.63
CA ALA A 58 10.36 12.21 -14.79
C ALA A 58 9.03 12.12 -15.55
N GLU A 59 8.77 13.09 -16.46
CA GLU A 59 7.53 13.11 -17.25
C GLU A 59 7.43 11.88 -18.13
N GLN A 60 8.49 11.55 -18.85
CA GLN A 60 8.50 10.39 -19.74
C GLN A 60 8.34 9.08 -18.94
N PHE A 61 9.02 8.96 -17.79
CA PHE A 61 8.86 7.78 -16.92
C PHE A 61 7.41 7.60 -16.46
N LEU A 62 6.76 8.66 -15.99
CA LEU A 62 5.37 8.60 -15.56
C LEU A 62 4.44 8.27 -16.73
N MET A 63 4.61 8.95 -17.86
CA MET A 63 3.80 8.71 -19.06
C MET A 63 3.87 7.26 -19.56
N ASP A 64 5.04 6.64 -19.46
CA ASP A 64 5.24 5.28 -19.95
C ASP A 64 4.77 4.20 -18.97
N ASN A 65 4.90 4.46 -17.66
CA ASN A 65 4.86 3.39 -16.68
C ASN A 65 3.66 3.37 -15.73
N ILE A 66 3.02 4.51 -15.44
CA ILE A 66 2.02 4.55 -14.37
C ILE A 66 0.57 4.44 -14.88
N PRO A 67 -0.36 3.93 -14.07
CA PRO A 67 -1.78 4.16 -14.27
C PRO A 67 -2.13 5.63 -14.11
N PHE A 68 -3.06 6.12 -14.94
CA PHE A 68 -3.53 7.50 -14.87
C PHE A 68 -4.81 7.61 -14.06
N PHE A 69 -4.84 8.57 -13.16
CA PHE A 69 -5.95 8.82 -12.25
C PHE A 69 -6.40 10.28 -12.32
N GLU A 70 -7.70 10.50 -12.41
CA GLU A 70 -8.29 11.83 -12.25
C GLU A 70 -9.57 11.77 -11.43
N CYS A 71 -9.77 12.78 -10.59
CA CYS A 71 -10.93 12.91 -9.74
C CYS A 71 -11.22 14.37 -9.36
N PRO A 72 -12.38 14.69 -8.73
CA PRO A 72 -12.67 16.05 -8.26
C PRO A 72 -11.74 16.54 -7.13
N ASP A 73 -11.19 15.64 -6.31
CA ASP A 73 -10.28 15.97 -5.20
C ASP A 73 -8.85 16.15 -5.73
N LYS A 74 -8.50 17.40 -6.06
CA LYS A 74 -7.21 17.71 -6.70
C LYS A 74 -6.01 17.58 -5.76
N GLU A 75 -6.19 17.64 -4.45
CA GLU A 75 -5.12 17.41 -3.49
C GLU A 75 -4.77 15.92 -3.40
N LEU A 76 -5.79 15.05 -3.40
CA LEU A 76 -5.59 13.60 -3.45
C LEU A 76 -4.97 13.17 -4.79
N GLU A 77 -5.47 13.70 -5.92
CA GLU A 77 -4.93 13.46 -7.24
C GLU A 77 -3.47 13.89 -7.36
N LYS A 78 -3.14 15.10 -6.87
CA LYS A 78 -1.78 15.62 -6.85
C LYS A 78 -0.84 14.73 -6.02
N THR A 79 -1.28 14.26 -4.86
CA THR A 79 -0.51 13.34 -4.02
C THR A 79 -0.27 12.01 -4.73
N TYR A 80 -1.25 11.48 -5.46
CA TYR A 80 -1.08 10.27 -6.28
C TYR A 80 0.07 10.42 -7.29
N TYR A 81 0.12 11.52 -8.05
CA TYR A 81 1.20 11.75 -8.99
C TYR A 81 2.54 12.07 -8.32
N PHE A 82 2.52 12.77 -7.18
CA PHE A 82 3.72 13.01 -6.39
C PHE A 82 4.33 11.70 -5.90
N ARG A 83 3.53 10.75 -5.45
CA ARG A 83 4.04 9.44 -4.99
C ARG A 83 4.63 8.62 -6.14
N TRP A 84 4.08 8.64 -7.33
CA TRP A 84 4.72 8.04 -8.51
C TRP A 84 6.01 8.77 -8.90
N TRP A 85 6.01 10.08 -8.79
CA TRP A 85 7.19 10.89 -9.08
C TRP A 85 8.32 10.58 -8.09
N THR A 86 8.04 10.37 -6.79
CA THR A 86 9.04 9.93 -5.80
C THR A 86 9.44 8.48 -6.03
N TYR A 87 8.49 7.54 -6.27
CA TYR A 87 8.81 6.13 -6.51
C TYR A 87 9.81 5.94 -7.65
N ARG A 88 9.69 6.69 -8.75
CA ARG A 88 10.64 6.69 -9.86
C ARG A 88 12.09 6.88 -9.40
N LYS A 89 12.32 7.78 -8.45
CA LYS A 89 13.67 8.11 -7.95
C LYS A 89 14.36 6.93 -7.27
N HIS A 90 13.59 5.99 -6.75
CA HIS A 90 14.07 4.82 -6.01
C HIS A 90 14.31 3.60 -6.90
N VAL A 91 13.93 3.64 -8.16
CA VAL A 91 14.29 2.63 -9.16
C VAL A 91 15.77 2.80 -9.50
N LYS A 92 16.60 1.82 -9.16
CA LYS A 92 18.06 1.88 -9.28
C LYS A 92 18.55 0.74 -10.17
N ALA A 93 19.23 1.05 -11.27
CA ALA A 93 19.89 0.05 -12.10
C ALA A 93 21.18 -0.46 -11.43
N THR A 94 21.39 -1.76 -11.48
CA THR A 94 22.59 -2.43 -10.96
C THR A 94 23.15 -3.40 -12.00
N PRO A 95 24.39 -3.90 -11.87
CA PRO A 95 24.91 -4.93 -12.77
C PRO A 95 24.09 -6.23 -12.80
N GLU A 96 23.20 -6.44 -11.83
CA GLU A 96 22.40 -7.67 -11.70
C GLU A 96 20.91 -7.45 -11.96
N GLY A 97 20.51 -6.30 -12.47
CA GLY A 97 19.13 -5.87 -12.71
C GLY A 97 18.70 -4.72 -11.81
N PHE A 98 17.43 -4.36 -11.85
CA PHE A 98 16.89 -3.28 -11.05
C PHE A 98 16.66 -3.70 -9.59
N VAL A 99 16.87 -2.73 -8.68
CA VAL A 99 16.41 -2.81 -7.29
C VAL A 99 15.60 -1.56 -6.95
N ILE A 100 14.78 -1.66 -5.91
CA ILE A 100 14.03 -0.51 -5.37
C ILE A 100 14.67 -0.16 -4.03
N SER A 101 15.19 1.07 -3.90
CA SER A 101 15.79 1.52 -2.64
C SER A 101 14.74 2.13 -1.71
N GLU A 102 15.05 2.14 -0.42
CA GLU A 102 14.27 2.85 0.61
C GLU A 102 14.68 4.31 0.69
N PHE A 103 16.00 4.54 0.74
CA PHE A 103 16.64 5.86 0.76
C PHE A 103 17.30 6.16 -0.57
N LEU A 104 17.34 7.45 -0.96
CA LEU A 104 18.10 7.86 -2.13
C LEU A 104 19.62 7.83 -1.87
N PRO A 105 20.15 8.38 -0.74
CA PRO A 105 21.57 8.21 -0.40
C PRO A 105 21.87 6.79 0.05
N ASP A 106 23.08 6.32 -0.19
CA ASP A 106 23.56 5.07 0.40
C ASP A 106 23.69 5.24 1.92
N VAL A 107 23.10 4.30 2.68
CA VAL A 107 23.12 4.32 4.14
C VAL A 107 23.87 3.09 4.69
N PRO A 108 24.62 3.22 5.81
CA PRO A 108 25.51 2.15 6.27
C PRO A 108 24.81 0.90 6.82
N TRP A 109 23.51 0.98 7.10
CA TRP A 109 22.70 -0.15 7.55
C TRP A 109 21.96 -0.87 6.44
N ALA A 110 22.03 -0.38 5.19
CA ALA A 110 21.46 -1.07 4.04
C ALA A 110 22.31 -2.28 3.62
N GLY A 111 21.69 -3.20 2.91
CA GLY A 111 22.34 -4.30 2.23
C GLY A 111 22.99 -3.89 0.91
N LYS A 112 23.33 -4.88 0.11
CA LYS A 112 23.90 -4.70 -1.23
C LYS A 112 22.99 -3.79 -2.08
N TYR A 113 23.61 -2.89 -2.84
CA TYR A 113 22.93 -1.90 -3.69
C TYR A 113 22.00 -0.94 -2.96
N ASN A 114 22.22 -0.71 -1.67
CA ASN A 114 21.38 0.11 -0.80
C ASN A 114 19.94 -0.41 -0.66
N ALA A 115 19.72 -1.72 -0.81
CA ALA A 115 18.41 -2.33 -0.63
C ALA A 115 18.18 -2.69 0.84
N ILE A 116 16.95 -2.46 1.31
CA ILE A 116 16.48 -2.80 2.66
C ILE A 116 15.14 -3.51 2.52
N CYS A 117 14.97 -4.65 3.18
CA CYS A 117 13.75 -5.46 3.02
C CYS A 117 12.54 -4.90 3.81
N CYS A 118 12.75 -4.04 4.80
CA CYS A 118 11.69 -3.47 5.63
C CYS A 118 10.53 -2.88 4.80
N PRO A 119 10.75 -1.97 3.83
CA PRO A 119 9.69 -1.43 3.00
C PRO A 119 9.26 -2.34 1.84
N GLY A 120 9.85 -3.51 1.68
CA GLY A 120 9.66 -4.37 0.51
C GLY A 120 8.20 -4.62 0.15
N MET A 121 7.35 -4.88 1.16
CA MET A 121 5.92 -5.05 0.94
C MET A 121 5.26 -3.82 0.29
N HIS A 122 5.60 -2.61 0.75
CA HIS A 122 5.08 -1.37 0.20
C HIS A 122 5.62 -1.10 -1.21
N GLN A 123 6.90 -1.41 -1.44
CA GLN A 123 7.55 -1.25 -2.74
C GLN A 123 6.94 -2.19 -3.80
N PHE A 124 6.62 -3.44 -3.43
CA PHE A 124 5.89 -4.36 -4.29
C PHE A 124 4.43 -3.95 -4.48
N ALA A 125 3.74 -3.48 -3.44
CA ALA A 125 2.35 -3.03 -3.53
C ALA A 125 2.19 -1.84 -4.49
N GLU A 126 3.09 -0.85 -4.44
CA GLU A 126 3.11 0.25 -5.41
C GLU A 126 3.57 -0.22 -6.79
N GLY A 127 4.74 -0.84 -6.85
CA GLY A 127 5.41 -1.18 -8.10
C GLY A 127 4.67 -2.20 -8.97
N ARG A 128 3.79 -3.04 -8.41
CA ARG A 128 2.98 -3.99 -9.19
C ARG A 128 2.05 -3.29 -10.20
N TRP A 129 1.78 -2.02 -10.02
CA TRP A 129 0.96 -1.23 -10.93
C TRP A 129 1.77 -0.49 -12.01
N LEU A 130 3.10 -0.62 -12.01
CA LEU A 130 3.92 -0.16 -13.14
C LEU A 130 3.70 -1.07 -14.35
N ARG A 131 3.57 -0.47 -15.53
CA ARG A 131 3.36 -1.21 -16.79
C ARG A 131 4.60 -2.02 -17.20
N ASN A 132 5.79 -1.56 -16.84
CA ASN A 132 7.03 -2.30 -17.03
C ASN A 132 7.30 -3.21 -15.81
N SER A 133 6.94 -4.47 -15.93
CA SER A 133 7.14 -5.49 -14.89
C SER A 133 8.61 -5.82 -14.63
N LEU A 134 9.54 -5.40 -15.49
CA LEU A 134 10.97 -5.72 -15.36
C LEU A 134 11.54 -5.22 -14.04
N TYR A 135 11.13 -4.04 -13.57
CA TYR A 135 11.61 -3.46 -12.31
C TYR A 135 11.39 -4.40 -11.12
N LEU A 136 10.18 -4.92 -10.98
CA LEU A 136 9.86 -5.85 -9.89
C LEU A 136 10.31 -7.29 -10.16
N ASN A 137 10.39 -7.73 -11.40
CA ASN A 137 10.99 -9.03 -11.74
C ASN A 137 12.46 -9.09 -11.28
N ASP A 138 13.24 -8.06 -11.59
CA ASP A 138 14.64 -7.96 -11.20
C ASP A 138 14.79 -7.82 -9.68
N TYR A 139 13.95 -7.01 -9.05
CA TYR A 139 13.96 -6.79 -7.61
C TYR A 139 13.58 -8.07 -6.84
N ALA A 140 12.62 -8.82 -7.34
CA ALA A 140 12.30 -10.15 -6.78
C ALA A 140 13.47 -11.13 -6.93
N ALA A 141 14.12 -11.15 -8.10
CA ALA A 141 15.31 -11.97 -8.33
C ALA A 141 16.47 -11.57 -7.40
N TYR A 142 16.62 -10.30 -7.08
CA TYR A 142 17.58 -9.81 -6.09
C TYR A 142 17.31 -10.44 -4.71
N TRP A 143 16.08 -10.38 -4.19
CA TRP A 143 15.74 -10.97 -2.89
C TRP A 143 15.84 -12.49 -2.86
N CYS A 144 15.60 -13.15 -3.99
CA CYS A 144 15.84 -14.60 -4.10
C CYS A 144 17.33 -14.99 -3.99
N ARG A 145 18.25 -14.07 -4.31
CA ARG A 145 19.70 -14.27 -4.14
C ARG A 145 20.17 -13.87 -2.73
N GLU A 146 19.71 -12.74 -2.22
CA GLU A 146 20.12 -12.14 -0.94
C GLU A 146 19.17 -12.59 0.20
N LYS A 147 18.99 -13.91 0.38
CA LYS A 147 18.01 -14.52 1.28
C LYS A 147 18.18 -14.12 2.75
N ASP A 148 19.42 -13.93 3.21
CA ASP A 148 19.70 -13.53 4.58
C ASP A 148 19.32 -12.07 4.82
N ASP A 149 19.59 -11.18 3.87
CA ASP A 149 19.15 -9.79 3.91
C ASP A 149 17.63 -9.67 3.79
N ALA A 150 16.96 -10.57 3.04
CA ALA A 150 15.50 -10.64 2.97
C ALA A 150 14.83 -11.02 4.31
N ARG A 151 15.59 -11.50 5.30
CA ARG A 151 15.15 -11.84 6.65
C ARG A 151 15.70 -10.93 7.74
N ARG A 152 16.31 -9.82 7.37
CA ARG A 152 16.84 -8.86 8.33
C ARG A 152 15.74 -8.11 9.06
N TYR A 153 14.72 -7.68 8.33
CA TYR A 153 13.49 -7.07 8.85
C TYR A 153 12.29 -7.95 8.53
N SER A 154 11.21 -7.81 9.29
CA SER A 154 9.94 -8.49 9.00
C SER A 154 9.40 -8.06 7.64
N PHE A 155 9.26 -9.02 6.72
CA PHE A 155 8.84 -8.77 5.35
C PHE A 155 8.04 -9.98 4.81
N PRO A 156 6.75 -9.84 4.47
CA PRO A 156 5.93 -10.90 3.88
C PRO A 156 6.26 -11.06 2.40
N ILE A 157 7.41 -11.65 2.10
CA ILE A 157 8.00 -11.69 0.75
C ILE A 157 7.21 -12.58 -0.21
N ALA A 158 6.80 -13.78 0.21
CA ALA A 158 6.05 -14.69 -0.65
C ALA A 158 4.67 -14.12 -1.01
N TYR A 159 4.02 -13.51 -0.03
CA TYR A 159 2.78 -12.76 -0.24
C TYR A 159 2.99 -11.62 -1.26
N SER A 160 4.02 -10.81 -1.09
CA SER A 160 4.32 -9.68 -1.99
C SER A 160 4.57 -10.13 -3.43
N PHE A 161 5.25 -11.26 -3.62
CA PHE A 161 5.48 -11.85 -4.94
C PHE A 161 4.19 -12.39 -5.57
N LEU A 162 3.31 -12.99 -4.78
CA LEU A 162 2.02 -13.46 -5.27
C LEU A 162 1.12 -12.29 -5.68
N GLU A 163 1.12 -11.20 -4.91
CA GLU A 163 0.37 -9.98 -5.26
C GLU A 163 0.91 -9.33 -6.55
N PHE A 164 2.22 -9.35 -6.77
CA PHE A 164 2.81 -8.92 -8.04
C PHE A 164 2.41 -9.84 -9.20
N TYR A 165 2.45 -11.16 -9.01
CA TYR A 165 1.98 -12.13 -10.01
C TYR A 165 0.53 -11.88 -10.45
N LYS A 166 -0.37 -11.53 -9.54
CA LYS A 166 -1.78 -11.27 -9.87
C LYS A 166 -1.93 -10.11 -10.88
N ALA A 167 -1.06 -9.09 -10.79
CA ALA A 167 -1.04 -7.99 -11.76
C ALA A 167 -0.35 -8.40 -13.08
N HIS A 168 0.77 -9.13 -12.98
CA HIS A 168 1.61 -9.57 -14.10
C HIS A 168 1.81 -11.09 -14.10
N PRO A 169 0.82 -11.87 -14.55
CA PRO A 169 0.89 -13.33 -14.52
C PRO A 169 2.05 -13.86 -15.37
N ASP A 170 2.99 -14.51 -14.70
CA ASP A 170 4.11 -15.24 -15.31
C ASP A 170 4.42 -16.49 -14.47
N MET A 171 4.07 -17.66 -14.98
CA MET A 171 4.35 -18.94 -14.30
C MET A 171 5.85 -19.24 -14.19
N GLU A 172 6.68 -18.67 -15.06
CA GLU A 172 8.13 -18.84 -14.95
C GLU A 172 8.68 -18.01 -13.76
N PHE A 173 8.13 -16.84 -13.50
CA PHE A 173 8.43 -16.06 -12.29
C PHE A 173 8.14 -16.88 -11.02
N ILE A 174 6.96 -17.50 -10.91
CA ILE A 174 6.60 -18.35 -9.76
C ILE A 174 7.57 -19.54 -9.65
N ARG A 175 7.84 -20.23 -10.76
CA ARG A 175 8.74 -21.41 -10.76
C ARG A 175 10.15 -21.08 -10.31
N LYS A 176 10.68 -19.92 -10.69
CA LYS A 176 12.04 -19.48 -10.34
C LYS A 176 12.15 -19.00 -8.89
N SER A 177 11.13 -18.29 -8.38
CA SER A 177 11.17 -17.70 -7.04
C SER A 177 10.80 -18.70 -5.94
N TYR A 178 9.91 -19.65 -6.21
CA TYR A 178 9.35 -20.57 -5.21
C TYR A 178 10.40 -21.30 -4.36
N PRO A 179 11.50 -21.89 -4.91
CA PRO A 179 12.52 -22.55 -4.08
C PRO A 179 13.19 -21.62 -3.08
N ALA A 180 13.53 -20.39 -3.49
CA ALA A 180 14.15 -19.41 -2.61
C ALA A 180 13.18 -18.92 -1.52
N LEU A 181 11.92 -18.73 -1.85
CA LEU A 181 10.88 -18.34 -0.89
C LEU A 181 10.68 -19.40 0.21
N LYS A 182 10.73 -20.69 -0.14
CA LYS A 182 10.70 -21.78 0.84
C LYS A 182 11.90 -21.73 1.80
N GLU A 183 13.09 -21.46 1.28
CA GLU A 183 14.30 -21.34 2.11
C GLU A 183 14.23 -20.12 3.02
N ILE A 184 13.71 -18.99 2.56
CA ILE A 184 13.50 -17.79 3.38
C ILE A 184 12.49 -18.09 4.49
N TYR A 185 11.35 -18.72 4.19
CA TYR A 185 10.35 -19.11 5.17
C TYR A 185 10.93 -20.03 6.23
N LYS A 186 11.65 -21.07 5.81
CA LYS A 186 12.33 -22.01 6.72
C LYS A 186 13.35 -21.29 7.62
N GLY A 187 14.10 -20.34 7.09
CA GLY A 187 15.05 -19.56 7.87
C GLY A 187 14.39 -18.70 8.95
N TRP A 188 13.16 -18.20 8.73
CA TRP A 188 12.36 -17.56 9.76
C TRP A 188 11.93 -18.55 10.84
N GLU A 189 11.48 -19.75 10.50
CA GLU A 189 11.14 -20.81 11.47
C GLU A 189 12.35 -21.17 12.33
N GLU A 190 13.53 -21.36 11.74
CA GLU A 190 14.75 -21.72 12.45
C GLU A 190 15.26 -20.61 13.39
N SER A 191 15.03 -19.33 13.08
CA SER A 191 15.60 -18.20 13.81
C SER A 191 14.64 -17.47 14.73
N ARG A 192 13.34 -17.53 14.48
CA ARG A 192 12.34 -16.69 15.19
C ARG A 192 11.14 -17.45 15.75
N TRP A 193 10.96 -18.72 15.45
CA TRP A 193 9.92 -19.53 16.07
C TRP A 193 10.29 -19.89 17.51
N ASP A 194 9.40 -19.66 18.45
CA ASP A 194 9.53 -20.05 19.85
C ASP A 194 8.55 -21.20 20.13
N GLU A 195 9.09 -22.42 20.28
CA GLU A 195 8.30 -23.65 20.51
C GLU A 195 7.47 -23.59 21.79
N GLN A 196 7.97 -22.95 22.84
CA GLN A 196 7.25 -22.87 24.11
C GLN A 196 6.08 -21.90 24.03
N ALA A 197 6.27 -20.77 23.41
CA ALA A 197 5.22 -19.78 23.19
C ALA A 197 4.29 -20.19 22.05
N GLY A 198 4.78 -20.95 21.06
CA GLY A 198 4.10 -21.25 19.80
C GLY A 198 3.81 -19.98 19.02
N LEU A 199 4.78 -19.07 18.94
CA LEU A 199 4.69 -17.77 18.28
C LEU A 199 6.04 -17.40 17.66
N PHE A 200 6.00 -16.64 16.58
CA PHE A 200 7.17 -15.94 16.10
C PHE A 200 7.43 -14.69 16.93
N TRP A 201 8.70 -14.42 17.20
CA TRP A 201 9.14 -13.23 17.91
C TRP A 201 10.04 -12.35 17.04
N GLN A 202 10.09 -11.05 17.32
CA GLN A 202 10.96 -10.10 16.62
C GLN A 202 11.48 -9.03 17.59
N LEU A 203 12.60 -8.39 17.20
CA LEU A 203 13.09 -7.17 17.83
C LEU A 203 12.31 -5.97 17.31
N ASP A 204 12.09 -4.96 18.14
CA ASP A 204 11.39 -3.74 17.78
C ASP A 204 11.98 -3.09 16.51
N GLY A 205 13.28 -2.81 16.50
CA GLY A 205 13.94 -2.17 15.37
C GLY A 205 13.91 -3.01 14.09
N TYR A 206 13.87 -4.35 14.18
CA TYR A 206 13.78 -5.23 13.01
C TYR A 206 12.33 -5.53 12.58
N ASP A 207 11.37 -5.09 13.35
CA ASP A 207 9.97 -5.02 12.94
C ASP A 207 9.60 -3.63 12.38
N GLY A 208 10.60 -2.75 12.25
CA GLY A 208 10.47 -1.38 11.76
C GLY A 208 9.81 -0.44 12.76
N MET A 209 9.93 -0.70 14.08
CA MET A 209 9.26 0.07 15.14
C MET A 209 10.20 0.43 16.28
N GLU A 210 11.22 1.18 15.95
CA GLU A 210 12.19 1.71 16.91
C GLU A 210 11.49 2.58 17.97
N VAL A 211 11.92 2.48 19.23
CA VAL A 211 11.38 3.31 20.31
C VAL A 211 9.86 3.18 20.48
N SER A 212 9.30 1.96 20.36
CA SER A 212 7.89 1.69 20.64
C SER A 212 7.60 1.68 22.16
N VAL A 213 6.35 1.94 22.54
CA VAL A 213 5.94 1.86 23.95
C VAL A 213 5.98 0.42 24.45
N SER A 214 5.51 -0.54 23.66
CA SER A 214 5.54 -1.96 24.00
C SER A 214 6.96 -2.52 24.14
N GLY A 215 7.93 -1.93 23.44
CA GLY A 215 9.34 -2.24 23.55
C GLY A 215 10.07 -1.51 24.69
N GLY A 216 9.36 -0.76 25.51
CA GLY A 216 9.96 0.00 26.61
C GLY A 216 10.90 1.11 26.11
N LEU A 217 10.63 1.65 24.93
CA LEU A 217 11.42 2.70 24.26
C LEU A 217 12.86 2.24 23.92
N SER A 218 13.03 0.97 23.54
CA SER A 218 14.31 0.37 23.17
C SER A 218 14.22 -0.37 21.83
N ASN A 219 15.21 -0.18 20.95
CA ASN A 219 15.30 -0.89 19.67
C ASN A 219 15.55 -2.40 19.81
N ASP A 220 16.12 -2.82 20.91
CA ASP A 220 16.54 -4.20 21.18
C ASP A 220 15.48 -5.01 21.93
N ALA A 221 14.34 -4.42 22.25
CA ALA A 221 13.26 -5.12 22.90
C ALA A 221 12.72 -6.24 21.99
N THR A 222 12.46 -7.40 22.60
CA THR A 222 11.89 -8.55 21.90
C THR A 222 10.46 -8.79 22.31
N GLY A 223 9.61 -9.11 21.34
CA GLY A 223 8.19 -9.38 21.58
C GLY A 223 7.58 -10.36 20.61
N TYR A 224 6.50 -11.03 21.02
CA TYR A 224 5.57 -11.71 20.13
C TYR A 224 4.60 -10.66 19.61
N ARG A 225 4.65 -10.43 18.28
CA ARG A 225 4.04 -9.26 17.67
C ARG A 225 3.03 -9.68 16.60
N ALA A 226 1.98 -8.89 16.45
CA ALA A 226 0.96 -9.12 15.42
C ALA A 226 1.55 -9.05 14.01
N THR A 227 2.54 -8.18 13.76
CA THR A 227 3.25 -8.01 12.49
C THR A 227 3.90 -9.30 12.01
N ILE A 228 4.98 -9.76 12.67
CA ILE A 228 5.74 -10.94 12.22
C ILE A 228 4.85 -12.20 12.12
N ASN A 229 3.93 -12.42 13.06
CA ASN A 229 3.06 -13.59 13.03
C ASN A 229 2.04 -13.53 11.88
N SER A 230 1.53 -12.33 11.53
CA SER A 230 0.66 -12.15 10.37
C SER A 230 1.42 -12.26 9.05
N TYR A 231 2.67 -11.80 8.99
CA TYR A 231 3.52 -11.94 7.81
C TYR A 231 3.86 -13.40 7.54
N MET A 232 4.17 -14.16 8.58
CA MET A 232 4.41 -15.60 8.44
C MET A 232 3.15 -16.38 8.03
N TYR A 233 1.98 -15.94 8.50
CA TYR A 233 0.70 -16.46 7.99
C TYR A 233 0.54 -16.17 6.50
N ALA A 234 0.73 -14.92 6.09
CA ALA A 234 0.55 -14.49 4.70
C ALA A 234 1.53 -15.19 3.75
N ASP A 235 2.77 -15.38 4.18
CA ASP A 235 3.78 -16.12 3.41
C ASP A 235 3.46 -17.61 3.31
N ALA A 236 2.95 -18.23 4.38
CA ALA A 236 2.52 -19.63 4.32
C ALA A 236 1.33 -19.80 3.35
N ASP A 237 0.33 -18.91 3.41
CA ASP A 237 -0.82 -18.94 2.51
C ASP A 237 -0.39 -18.72 1.05
N ALA A 238 0.49 -17.75 0.79
CA ALA A 238 1.03 -17.50 -0.55
C ALA A 238 1.85 -18.69 -1.08
N LEU A 239 2.69 -19.31 -0.25
CA LEU A 239 3.43 -20.52 -0.62
C LEU A 239 2.52 -21.70 -0.93
N ALA A 240 1.42 -21.86 -0.18
CA ALA A 240 0.42 -22.89 -0.47
C ALA A 240 -0.25 -22.67 -1.85
N GLN A 241 -0.64 -21.42 -2.16
CA GLN A 241 -1.20 -21.06 -3.46
C GLN A 241 -0.19 -21.27 -4.61
N MET A 242 1.07 -20.83 -4.43
CA MET A 242 2.13 -21.06 -5.41
C MET A 242 2.41 -22.57 -5.63
N ALA A 243 2.40 -23.37 -4.56
CA ALA A 243 2.54 -24.84 -4.65
C ALA A 243 1.40 -25.46 -5.45
N GLU A 244 0.15 -25.03 -5.22
CA GLU A 244 -1.01 -25.47 -5.98
C GLU A 244 -0.86 -25.16 -7.47
N MET A 245 -0.45 -23.92 -7.81
CA MET A 245 -0.18 -23.50 -9.20
C MET A 245 0.93 -24.32 -9.88
N LEU A 246 1.91 -24.78 -9.12
CA LEU A 246 3.04 -25.61 -9.61
C LEU A 246 2.73 -27.11 -9.62
N GLY A 247 1.61 -27.54 -9.03
CA GLY A 247 1.25 -28.95 -8.86
C GLY A 247 2.02 -29.67 -7.74
N GLU A 248 2.65 -28.93 -6.83
CA GLU A 248 3.42 -29.42 -5.69
C GLU A 248 2.50 -29.75 -4.50
N THR A 249 1.67 -30.80 -4.63
CA THR A 249 0.58 -31.12 -3.68
C THR A 249 1.07 -31.28 -2.25
N ALA A 250 2.21 -31.91 -2.01
CA ALA A 250 2.74 -32.14 -0.67
C ALA A 250 3.12 -30.82 0.03
N ASP A 251 3.78 -29.92 -0.69
CA ASP A 251 4.12 -28.58 -0.19
C ASP A 251 2.86 -27.75 0.07
N MET A 252 1.87 -27.81 -0.83
CA MET A 252 0.58 -27.14 -0.67
C MET A 252 -0.10 -27.53 0.63
N GLU A 253 -0.19 -28.83 0.94
CA GLU A 253 -0.81 -29.31 2.19
C GLU A 253 -0.05 -28.81 3.43
N VAL A 254 1.29 -28.86 3.39
CA VAL A 254 2.14 -28.41 4.51
C VAL A 254 1.95 -26.91 4.77
N TYR A 255 2.03 -26.06 3.73
CA TYR A 255 1.92 -24.61 3.91
C TYR A 255 0.49 -24.18 4.24
N ARG A 256 -0.52 -24.83 3.71
CA ARG A 256 -1.94 -24.61 4.11
C ARG A 256 -2.16 -24.92 5.58
N ALA A 257 -1.60 -26.03 6.09
CA ALA A 257 -1.68 -26.37 7.51
C ALA A 257 -0.94 -25.35 8.39
N LYS A 258 0.22 -24.84 7.96
CA LYS A 258 0.95 -23.77 8.66
C LYS A 258 0.15 -22.47 8.69
N ALA A 259 -0.44 -22.07 7.58
CA ALA A 259 -1.27 -20.87 7.51
C ALA A 259 -2.46 -20.99 8.47
N GLU A 260 -3.20 -22.09 8.44
CA GLU A 260 -4.34 -22.29 9.36
C GLU A 260 -3.92 -22.28 10.83
N MET A 261 -2.81 -22.93 11.17
CA MET A 261 -2.23 -22.90 12.52
C MET A 261 -1.91 -21.46 12.95
N LEU A 262 -1.23 -20.68 12.11
CA LEU A 262 -0.84 -19.31 12.45
C LEU A 262 -2.04 -18.37 12.55
N LYS A 263 -3.05 -18.53 11.70
CA LYS A 263 -4.31 -17.79 11.80
C LYS A 263 -4.97 -17.99 13.16
N ASN A 264 -5.04 -19.25 13.62
CA ASN A 264 -5.62 -19.58 14.91
C ASN A 264 -4.78 -19.01 16.06
N ILE A 265 -3.45 -19.17 16.01
CA ILE A 265 -2.52 -18.68 17.04
C ILE A 265 -2.59 -17.15 17.19
N VAL A 266 -2.59 -16.40 16.08
CA VAL A 266 -2.72 -14.94 16.11
C VAL A 266 -4.03 -14.53 16.78
N ASN A 267 -5.13 -15.19 16.39
CA ASN A 267 -6.45 -14.91 16.94
C ASN A 267 -6.58 -15.26 18.43
N GLU A 268 -5.96 -16.35 18.88
CA GLU A 268 -6.09 -16.84 20.25
C GLU A 268 -5.11 -16.16 21.21
N LYS A 269 -3.86 -15.93 20.76
CA LYS A 269 -2.77 -15.52 21.66
C LYS A 269 -2.44 -14.04 21.61
N LEU A 270 -2.67 -13.35 20.48
CA LEU A 270 -2.31 -11.94 20.33
C LEU A 270 -3.50 -10.98 20.42
N TRP A 271 -4.72 -11.50 20.48
CA TRP A 271 -5.93 -10.71 20.70
C TRP A 271 -6.19 -10.53 22.19
N ASP A 272 -6.12 -9.29 22.67
CA ASP A 272 -6.54 -8.93 24.03
C ASP A 272 -8.05 -8.65 24.05
N GLU A 273 -8.81 -9.58 24.61
CA GLU A 273 -10.28 -9.49 24.69
C GLU A 273 -10.75 -8.27 25.50
N SER A 274 -9.98 -7.86 26.50
CA SER A 274 -10.32 -6.70 27.33
C SER A 274 -10.07 -5.37 26.60
N ALA A 275 -9.02 -5.32 25.79
CA ALA A 275 -8.68 -4.14 24.98
C ALA A 275 -9.41 -4.13 23.62
N ARG A 276 -9.99 -5.27 23.20
CA ARG A 276 -10.57 -5.47 21.87
C ARG A 276 -9.58 -5.08 20.76
N PHE A 277 -8.31 -5.57 20.90
CA PHE A 277 -7.23 -5.21 20.00
C PHE A 277 -6.09 -6.23 20.02
N TYR A 278 -5.34 -6.37 18.90
CA TYR A 278 -4.12 -7.15 18.89
C TYR A 278 -2.99 -6.36 19.52
N LYS A 279 -2.31 -6.98 20.49
CA LYS A 279 -1.28 -6.33 21.29
C LYS A 279 0.01 -7.13 21.31
N VAL A 280 1.10 -6.47 21.58
CA VAL A 280 2.40 -7.11 21.80
C VAL A 280 2.41 -7.82 23.14
N ILE A 281 3.01 -9.02 23.16
CA ILE A 281 3.42 -9.71 24.38
C ILE A 281 4.95 -9.58 24.44
N PRO A 282 5.52 -8.79 25.40
CA PRO A 282 6.97 -8.71 25.57
C PRO A 282 7.54 -10.10 25.83
N ARG A 283 8.59 -10.48 25.10
CA ARG A 283 9.27 -11.76 25.30
C ARG A 283 9.98 -11.76 26.65
N HIS A 284 10.05 -12.88 27.31
CA HIS A 284 10.61 -13.03 28.65
C HIS A 284 9.79 -12.42 29.79
N ALA A 285 8.58 -11.93 29.49
CA ALA A 285 7.56 -11.63 30.49
C ALA A 285 6.73 -12.89 30.83
N ASP A 286 5.74 -12.74 31.69
CA ASP A 286 4.80 -13.77 32.10
C ASP A 286 3.67 -14.05 31.08
N MET A 287 3.93 -13.81 29.79
CA MET A 287 2.94 -13.86 28.70
C MET A 287 1.78 -12.86 28.84
N SER A 288 1.99 -11.77 29.57
CA SER A 288 1.04 -10.67 29.67
C SER A 288 1.17 -9.69 28.50
N PHE A 289 0.04 -9.13 28.08
CA PHE A 289 0.02 -8.10 27.05
C PHE A 289 0.70 -6.81 27.50
N SER A 290 1.35 -6.12 26.55
CA SER A 290 1.68 -4.71 26.71
C SER A 290 0.41 -3.91 27.11
N PRO A 291 0.52 -2.89 27.98
CA PRO A 291 -0.66 -2.15 28.43
C PRO A 291 -1.33 -1.32 27.33
N VAL A 292 -0.64 -1.05 26.22
CA VAL A 292 -1.08 -0.09 25.18
C VAL A 292 -1.56 -0.77 23.90
N ARG A 293 -2.43 -0.08 23.13
CA ARG A 293 -2.70 -0.37 21.73
C ARG A 293 -1.73 0.40 20.86
N GLU A 294 -1.09 -0.28 19.93
CA GLU A 294 -0.21 0.32 18.93
C GLU A 294 -0.75 0.07 17.53
N GLN A 295 -0.54 1.00 16.61
CA GLN A 295 -1.16 1.03 15.28
C GLN A 295 -0.92 -0.26 14.47
N HIS A 296 0.26 -0.88 14.62
CA HIS A 296 0.56 -2.16 13.96
C HIS A 296 -0.34 -3.33 14.41
N GLY A 297 -1.09 -3.18 15.47
CA GLY A 297 -2.13 -4.14 15.84
C GLY A 297 -3.26 -4.26 14.81
N TYR A 298 -3.34 -3.37 13.82
CA TYR A 298 -4.22 -3.51 12.65
C TYR A 298 -3.68 -4.46 11.57
N VAL A 299 -2.41 -4.83 11.60
CA VAL A 299 -1.78 -5.66 10.55
C VAL A 299 -2.48 -7.02 10.30
N PRO A 300 -3.02 -7.74 11.30
CA PRO A 300 -3.76 -8.98 11.03
C PRO A 300 -4.91 -8.84 10.02
N TRP A 301 -5.58 -7.68 9.99
CA TRP A 301 -6.65 -7.42 9.03
C TRP A 301 -6.16 -7.28 7.58
N MET A 302 -4.90 -6.89 7.36
CA MET A 302 -4.32 -6.87 6.02
C MET A 302 -4.39 -8.24 5.32
N PHE A 303 -4.38 -9.31 6.10
CA PHE A 303 -4.34 -10.69 5.60
C PHE A 303 -5.61 -11.49 5.89
N GLY A 304 -6.66 -10.84 6.38
CA GLY A 304 -7.94 -11.49 6.64
C GLY A 304 -7.91 -12.50 7.80
N ILE A 305 -6.98 -12.33 8.74
CA ILE A 305 -6.86 -13.19 9.93
C ILE A 305 -8.07 -13.05 10.86
N PRO A 306 -8.49 -11.84 11.28
CA PRO A 306 -9.64 -11.66 12.17
C PRO A 306 -10.95 -11.94 11.46
N ASP A 307 -11.92 -12.41 12.21
CA ASP A 307 -13.31 -12.46 11.77
C ASP A 307 -14.07 -11.15 12.05
N ARG A 308 -15.31 -11.06 11.53
CA ARG A 308 -16.14 -9.86 11.64
C ARG A 308 -16.47 -9.46 13.09
N SER A 309 -16.41 -10.40 14.06
CA SER A 309 -16.74 -10.11 15.46
C SER A 309 -15.74 -9.19 16.17
N ARG A 310 -14.59 -8.94 15.53
CA ARG A 310 -13.51 -8.08 16.04
C ARG A 310 -13.47 -6.69 15.39
N SER A 311 -14.48 -6.36 14.61
CA SER A 311 -14.54 -5.10 13.85
C SER A 311 -14.65 -3.84 14.72
N ASP A 312 -15.07 -3.98 15.97
CA ASP A 312 -15.11 -2.88 16.94
C ASP A 312 -13.71 -2.27 17.23
N ALA A 313 -12.63 -3.00 16.95
CA ALA A 313 -11.26 -2.46 16.98
C ALA A 313 -11.08 -1.21 16.10
N TRP A 314 -11.82 -1.10 14.99
CA TRP A 314 -11.72 0.00 14.06
C TRP A 314 -12.22 1.34 14.62
N HIS A 315 -13.02 1.36 15.69
CA HIS A 315 -13.39 2.59 16.40
C HIS A 315 -12.17 3.36 16.90
N GLN A 316 -11.06 2.68 17.23
CA GLN A 316 -9.86 3.34 17.72
C GLN A 316 -9.19 4.20 16.63
N LEU A 317 -9.39 3.91 15.34
CA LEU A 317 -8.83 4.69 14.24
C LEU A 317 -9.43 6.09 14.15
N THR A 318 -10.71 6.21 14.46
CA THR A 318 -11.47 7.48 14.38
C THR A 318 -11.64 8.17 15.72
N ASP A 319 -11.20 7.54 16.82
CA ASP A 319 -11.24 8.10 18.17
C ASP A 319 -10.08 9.09 18.39
N PRO A 320 -10.34 10.36 18.79
CA PRO A 320 -9.28 11.33 19.08
C PRO A 320 -8.42 10.98 20.30
N GLU A 321 -8.88 10.13 21.21
CA GLU A 321 -8.03 9.56 22.28
C GLU A 321 -7.39 8.22 21.86
N GLY A 322 -7.83 7.64 20.74
CA GLY A 322 -7.24 6.51 20.06
C GLY A 322 -6.11 6.96 19.12
N PHE A 323 -6.27 6.68 17.83
CA PHE A 323 -5.22 6.96 16.83
C PHE A 323 -5.48 8.21 15.98
N LYS A 324 -6.68 8.82 16.03
CA LYS A 324 -7.06 9.93 15.15
C LYS A 324 -6.26 11.20 15.47
N ALA A 325 -5.54 11.73 14.48
CA ALA A 325 -4.89 13.03 14.58
C ALA A 325 -4.92 13.77 13.22
N PRO A 326 -4.74 15.10 13.21
CA PRO A 326 -4.94 15.94 12.02
C PRO A 326 -4.03 15.61 10.82
N TYR A 327 -2.81 15.08 11.05
CA TYR A 327 -1.82 14.80 10.01
C TYR A 327 -1.47 13.32 9.89
N GLY A 328 -2.33 12.44 10.37
CA GLY A 328 -2.18 10.99 10.24
C GLY A 328 -2.36 10.27 11.58
N PRO A 329 -2.74 8.99 11.55
CA PRO A 329 -2.89 8.20 12.75
C PRO A 329 -1.59 8.15 13.56
N THR A 330 -1.72 8.23 14.89
CA THR A 330 -0.59 8.08 15.81
C THR A 330 -0.15 6.62 15.91
N THR A 331 1.13 6.35 16.15
CA THR A 331 1.66 4.98 16.26
C THR A 331 1.26 4.25 17.54
N VAL A 332 0.91 4.97 18.58
CA VAL A 332 0.29 4.46 19.80
C VAL A 332 -0.95 5.30 20.14
N GLU A 333 -1.96 4.71 20.78
CA GLU A 333 -3.16 5.45 21.19
C GLU A 333 -2.81 6.66 22.10
N GLN A 334 -3.47 7.81 21.87
CA GLN A 334 -3.11 9.07 22.52
C GLN A 334 -3.38 9.08 24.04
N ARG A 335 -4.29 8.22 24.51
CA ARG A 335 -4.56 8.01 25.95
C ARG A 335 -3.52 7.18 26.66
N ALA A 336 -2.57 6.58 25.94
CA ALA A 336 -1.60 5.65 26.53
C ALA A 336 -0.57 6.37 27.41
N GLU A 337 -0.23 5.79 28.54
CA GLU A 337 0.98 6.17 29.26
C GLU A 337 2.21 5.86 28.37
N GLY A 338 3.03 6.85 28.12
CA GLY A 338 4.18 6.74 27.21
C GLY A 338 3.93 7.35 25.82
N PHE A 339 2.70 7.79 25.48
CA PHE A 339 2.46 8.60 24.30
C PHE A 339 3.28 9.90 24.36
N LYS A 340 4.11 10.13 23.36
CA LYS A 340 4.96 11.33 23.24
C LYS A 340 5.17 11.72 21.80
N VAL A 341 5.23 13.02 21.54
CA VAL A 341 5.70 13.63 20.30
C VAL A 341 6.76 14.64 20.66
N VAL A 342 8.02 14.26 20.49
CA VAL A 342 9.18 15.05 20.94
C VAL A 342 10.25 15.14 19.84
N TYR A 343 11.15 16.10 19.96
CA TYR A 343 12.26 16.36 19.04
C TYR A 343 13.60 16.11 19.73
N GLU A 344 13.68 15.01 20.48
CA GLU A 344 14.86 14.60 21.23
C GLU A 344 14.98 13.08 21.27
N GLY A 345 16.16 12.55 21.50
CA GLY A 345 16.43 11.12 21.54
C GLY A 345 16.64 10.52 20.15
N HIS A 346 16.04 9.38 19.85
CA HIS A 346 16.12 8.72 18.56
C HIS A 346 15.15 9.39 17.58
N GLU A 347 15.55 9.58 16.33
CA GLU A 347 14.72 10.22 15.31
C GLU A 347 13.57 9.33 14.82
N CYS A 348 13.76 8.00 14.81
CA CYS A 348 12.72 7.03 14.45
C CYS A 348 11.89 6.66 15.69
N GLN A 349 10.87 7.47 16.01
CA GLN A 349 10.03 7.30 17.19
C GLN A 349 8.71 6.66 16.83
N TRP A 350 8.33 5.58 17.55
CA TRP A 350 7.08 4.86 17.36
C TRP A 350 6.14 4.97 18.59
N ASN A 351 6.39 5.92 19.47
CA ASN A 351 5.63 6.16 20.68
C ASN A 351 4.71 7.38 20.60
N GLY A 352 4.31 7.78 19.39
CA GLY A 352 3.39 8.90 19.18
C GLY A 352 3.37 9.50 17.77
N PRO A 353 4.52 9.76 17.12
CA PRO A 353 4.56 10.29 15.76
C PRO A 353 3.75 9.47 14.76
N SER A 354 3.22 10.12 13.73
CA SER A 354 2.60 9.43 12.60
C SER A 354 3.67 8.94 11.63
N TRP A 355 3.48 7.73 11.08
CA TRP A 355 4.36 7.13 10.10
C TRP A 355 3.60 6.81 8.81
N PRO A 356 4.05 7.26 7.64
CA PRO A 356 3.49 6.83 6.36
C PRO A 356 3.44 5.31 6.21
N PHE A 357 4.45 4.59 6.69
CA PHE A 357 4.52 3.14 6.74
C PHE A 357 3.31 2.50 7.43
N ALA A 358 3.08 2.86 8.69
CA ALA A 358 1.99 2.29 9.49
C ALA A 358 0.61 2.76 9.01
N THR A 359 0.51 4.01 8.52
CA THR A 359 -0.72 4.56 7.93
C THR A 359 -1.12 3.78 6.70
N ALA A 360 -0.16 3.45 5.81
CA ALA A 360 -0.43 2.64 4.64
C ALA A 360 -0.88 1.21 5.00
N GLN A 361 -0.24 0.58 5.99
CA GLN A 361 -0.67 -0.74 6.49
C GLN A 361 -2.10 -0.70 7.05
N THR A 362 -2.41 0.30 7.87
CA THR A 362 -3.73 0.48 8.47
C THR A 362 -4.82 0.68 7.41
N LEU A 363 -4.58 1.54 6.42
CA LEU A 363 -5.52 1.77 5.32
C LEU A 363 -5.69 0.52 4.44
N THR A 364 -4.62 -0.22 4.16
CA THR A 364 -4.72 -1.52 3.45
C THR A 364 -5.55 -2.53 4.24
N ALA A 365 -5.34 -2.59 5.56
CA ALA A 365 -6.11 -3.46 6.45
C ALA A 365 -7.58 -3.08 6.47
N LEU A 366 -7.90 -1.78 6.56
CA LEU A 366 -9.27 -1.27 6.56
C LEU A 366 -9.97 -1.54 5.21
N ALA A 367 -9.30 -1.27 4.09
CA ALA A 367 -9.83 -1.55 2.76
C ALA A 367 -10.17 -3.03 2.59
N ARG A 368 -9.25 -3.92 2.96
CA ARG A 368 -9.47 -5.37 2.88
C ARG A 368 -10.58 -5.87 3.81
N THR A 369 -10.72 -5.25 4.99
CA THR A 369 -11.83 -5.54 5.89
C THR A 369 -13.18 -5.22 5.24
N ILE A 370 -13.30 -4.01 4.66
CA ILE A 370 -14.55 -3.58 4.03
C ILE A 370 -14.86 -4.44 2.78
N HIS A 371 -13.88 -4.73 1.93
CA HIS A 371 -14.08 -5.58 0.76
C HIS A 371 -14.50 -7.01 1.12
N ARG A 372 -13.90 -7.60 2.15
CA ARG A 372 -14.20 -8.98 2.56
C ARG A 372 -15.53 -9.10 3.30
N ASP A 373 -15.77 -8.21 4.26
CA ASP A 373 -16.84 -8.36 5.25
C ASP A 373 -18.01 -7.39 5.02
N GLY A 374 -17.86 -6.44 4.10
CA GLY A 374 -18.73 -5.26 3.97
C GLY A 374 -18.51 -4.28 5.11
N GLU A 375 -19.18 -3.15 5.03
CA GLU A 375 -19.14 -2.15 6.09
C GLU A 375 -19.71 -2.68 7.40
N ASN A 376 -19.15 -2.21 8.51
CA ASN A 376 -19.55 -2.58 9.87
C ASN A 376 -19.29 -1.41 10.84
N GLU A 377 -19.53 -1.61 12.15
CA GLU A 377 -19.55 -0.54 13.16
C GLU A 377 -18.33 0.40 13.18
N GLY A 378 -17.14 -0.05 12.81
CA GLY A 378 -15.93 0.78 12.82
C GLY A 378 -15.22 0.84 11.47
N ALA A 379 -15.42 -0.17 10.61
CA ALA A 379 -14.82 -0.24 9.28
C ALA A 379 -15.83 0.26 8.24
N THR A 380 -15.76 1.53 7.89
CA THR A 380 -16.67 2.18 6.94
C THR A 380 -15.90 2.86 5.81
N LYS A 381 -16.58 3.08 4.68
CA LYS A 381 -16.02 3.80 3.54
C LYS A 381 -15.66 5.24 3.91
N GLU A 382 -16.45 5.87 4.80
CA GLU A 382 -16.18 7.21 5.32
C GLU A 382 -14.88 7.24 6.14
N ALA A 383 -14.68 6.27 7.05
CA ALA A 383 -13.45 6.16 7.84
C ALA A 383 -12.22 5.94 6.95
N PHE A 384 -12.37 5.10 5.91
CA PHE A 384 -11.31 4.88 4.92
C PHE A 384 -10.97 6.17 4.17
N LEU A 385 -11.98 6.84 3.59
CA LEU A 385 -11.76 8.06 2.79
C LEU A 385 -11.25 9.22 3.65
N GLU A 386 -11.77 9.42 4.87
CA GLU A 386 -11.28 10.45 5.81
C GLU A 386 -9.80 10.23 6.13
N THR A 387 -9.43 8.99 6.45
CA THR A 387 -8.03 8.66 6.79
C THR A 387 -7.13 8.76 5.55
N LEU A 388 -7.60 8.37 4.36
CA LEU A 388 -6.85 8.50 3.12
C LEU A 388 -6.63 9.98 2.75
N LYS A 389 -7.63 10.84 2.90
CA LYS A 389 -7.51 12.30 2.72
C LYS A 389 -6.53 12.91 3.73
N THR A 390 -6.59 12.49 4.99
CA THR A 390 -5.61 12.91 6.01
C THR A 390 -4.20 12.48 5.62
N PHE A 391 -4.01 11.24 5.17
CA PHE A 391 -2.73 10.74 4.68
C PHE A 391 -2.25 11.49 3.44
N SER A 392 -3.14 11.80 2.49
CA SER A 392 -2.81 12.65 1.34
C SER A 392 -2.32 14.03 1.78
N ASN A 393 -3.02 14.68 2.69
CA ASN A 393 -2.70 16.02 3.19
C ASN A 393 -1.39 16.05 3.99
N SER A 394 -0.99 14.94 4.61
CA SER A 394 0.29 14.83 5.31
C SER A 394 1.51 14.88 4.37
N HIS A 395 1.33 14.59 3.07
CA HIS A 395 2.40 14.65 2.08
C HIS A 395 2.76 16.08 1.68
N ARG A 396 2.97 16.93 2.65
CA ARG A 396 3.28 18.36 2.48
C ARG A 396 4.36 18.81 3.46
N ARG A 397 5.06 19.84 3.08
CA ARG A 397 5.98 20.58 3.92
C ARG A 397 5.87 22.08 3.60
N THR A 398 5.85 22.90 4.63
CA THR A 398 6.03 24.34 4.45
C THR A 398 7.52 24.67 4.49
N ASP A 399 8.02 25.30 3.44
CA ASP A 399 9.41 25.71 3.35
C ASP A 399 9.70 26.97 4.19
N GLU A 400 10.96 27.42 4.20
CA GLU A 400 11.39 28.62 4.95
C GLU A 400 10.77 29.92 4.43
N GLN A 401 10.29 29.92 3.20
CA GLN A 401 9.61 31.05 2.56
C GLN A 401 8.10 31.07 2.85
N GLY A 402 7.58 30.04 3.55
CA GLY A 402 6.18 29.88 3.85
C GLY A 402 5.35 29.28 2.71
N GLN A 403 6.01 28.73 1.68
CA GLN A 403 5.35 28.01 0.60
C GLN A 403 5.13 26.53 0.98
N THR A 404 3.92 26.02 0.77
CA THR A 404 3.62 24.59 0.97
C THR A 404 3.90 23.82 -0.32
N VAL A 405 4.80 22.84 -0.22
CA VAL A 405 5.22 21.96 -1.33
C VAL A 405 4.89 20.50 -1.01
N CYS A 406 4.76 19.67 -2.05
CA CYS A 406 4.66 18.23 -1.86
C CYS A 406 5.94 17.70 -1.22
N TRP A 407 5.79 16.81 -0.24
CA TRP A 407 6.90 16.24 0.52
C TRP A 407 6.52 14.91 1.17
N ILE A 408 7.49 14.02 1.28
CA ILE A 408 7.42 12.83 2.13
C ILE A 408 8.78 12.59 2.78
N ASP A 409 8.77 12.16 4.04
CA ASP A 409 9.93 11.82 4.85
C ASP A 409 9.55 10.65 5.79
N GLU A 410 10.38 10.33 6.79
CA GLU A 410 10.20 9.15 7.65
C GLU A 410 8.96 9.26 8.55
N ASN A 411 8.95 10.17 9.52
CA ASN A 411 7.84 10.35 10.46
C ASN A 411 7.51 11.83 10.67
N LEU A 412 6.28 12.09 11.07
CA LEU A 412 5.79 13.44 11.25
C LEU A 412 5.05 13.63 12.58
N ASN A 413 5.06 14.86 13.05
CA ASN A 413 4.24 15.29 14.17
C ASN A 413 2.77 15.23 13.76
N PRO A 414 1.94 14.37 14.38
CA PRO A 414 0.56 14.14 13.97
C PRO A 414 -0.37 15.34 14.20
N PHE A 415 0.09 16.36 14.93
CA PHE A 415 -0.68 17.57 15.25
C PHE A 415 -0.28 18.80 14.43
N THR A 416 0.96 18.88 13.96
CA THR A 416 1.50 20.03 13.23
C THR A 416 1.86 19.74 11.78
N GLY A 417 2.05 18.46 11.44
CA GLY A 417 2.51 18.04 10.11
C GLY A 417 4.02 18.24 9.87
N ASP A 418 4.78 18.65 10.90
CA ASP A 418 6.24 18.76 10.77
C ASP A 418 6.90 17.38 10.72
N TRP A 419 7.89 17.23 9.84
CA TRP A 419 8.66 15.99 9.67
C TRP A 419 9.75 15.89 10.74
N ILE A 420 9.47 15.13 11.80
CA ILE A 420 10.28 15.07 13.02
C ILE A 420 11.69 14.59 12.72
N SER A 421 11.85 13.44 12.03
CA SER A 421 13.18 12.89 11.72
C SER A 421 14.03 13.90 10.99
N ARG A 422 13.46 14.55 9.96
CA ARG A 422 14.15 15.57 9.19
C ARG A 422 14.59 16.76 10.05
N THR A 423 13.68 17.31 10.85
CA THR A 423 13.95 18.43 11.73
C THR A 423 15.07 18.09 12.74
N MET A 424 15.04 16.90 13.31
CA MET A 424 16.08 16.45 14.23
C MET A 424 17.43 16.24 13.56
N LEU A 425 17.47 15.56 12.40
CA LEU A 425 18.71 15.27 11.68
C LEU A 425 19.38 16.54 11.16
N LEU A 426 18.60 17.51 10.70
CA LEU A 426 19.12 18.83 10.29
C LEU A 426 19.74 19.58 11.48
N ALA A 427 19.10 19.54 12.65
CA ALA A 427 19.61 20.19 13.88
C ALA A 427 20.88 19.53 14.41
N MET A 428 21.07 18.23 14.21
CA MET A 428 22.24 17.48 14.68
C MET A 428 23.44 17.51 13.73
N ASP A 429 23.31 18.14 12.55
CA ASP A 429 24.31 18.11 11.46
C ASP A 429 24.78 16.66 11.16
N TYR A 430 23.85 15.73 11.15
CA TYR A 430 24.09 14.31 10.98
C TYR A 430 24.50 13.99 9.52
N PRO A 431 25.46 13.07 9.29
CA PRO A 431 25.67 12.52 7.95
C PRO A 431 24.36 11.96 7.41
N TYR A 432 24.03 12.22 6.15
CA TYR A 432 22.74 11.82 5.55
C TYR A 432 21.51 12.51 6.17
N ARG A 433 21.65 13.76 6.61
CA ARG A 433 20.59 14.56 7.26
C ARG A 433 19.33 14.75 6.42
N GLU A 434 19.43 14.62 5.09
CA GLU A 434 18.31 14.65 4.15
C GLU A 434 17.93 13.22 3.66
N ARG A 435 18.29 12.17 4.38
CA ARG A 435 18.09 10.78 3.93
C ARG A 435 16.62 10.43 3.69
N GLY A 436 15.71 10.98 4.48
CA GLY A 436 14.28 10.74 4.39
C GLY A 436 13.59 11.49 3.24
N LYS A 437 14.30 12.38 2.53
CA LYS A 437 13.75 13.09 1.38
C LYS A 437 13.25 12.11 0.33
N ASP A 438 12.00 12.30 -0.10
CA ASP A 438 11.29 11.43 -1.06
C ASP A 438 11.12 9.97 -0.60
N TYR A 439 11.05 9.72 0.68
CA TYR A 439 11.10 8.43 1.36
C TYR A 439 10.17 7.35 0.76
N ASN A 440 10.73 6.18 0.44
CA ASN A 440 10.01 5.09 -0.22
C ASN A 440 9.72 3.92 0.74
N HIS A 441 8.87 4.17 1.71
CA HIS A 441 8.59 3.29 2.84
C HIS A 441 7.09 3.09 3.08
N SER A 442 6.25 3.44 2.12
CA SER A 442 4.79 3.36 2.22
C SER A 442 4.15 3.21 0.86
N SER A 443 2.93 2.73 0.82
CA SER A 443 2.08 2.67 -0.37
C SER A 443 0.96 3.70 -0.27
N PHE A 444 0.78 4.52 -1.31
CA PHE A 444 -0.32 5.45 -1.46
C PHE A 444 -1.09 5.20 -2.76
N CYS A 445 -0.36 4.98 -3.85
CA CYS A 445 -0.97 4.72 -5.15
C CYS A 445 -1.71 3.38 -5.16
N ASP A 446 -1.18 2.37 -4.49
CA ASP A 446 -1.90 1.11 -4.27
C ASP A 446 -3.22 1.34 -3.51
N LEU A 447 -3.22 2.19 -2.47
CA LEU A 447 -4.43 2.52 -1.73
C LEU A 447 -5.49 3.23 -2.59
N VAL A 448 -5.07 4.03 -3.58
CA VAL A 448 -5.99 4.61 -4.57
C VAL A 448 -6.50 3.52 -5.52
N ILE A 449 -5.63 2.67 -6.06
CA ILE A 449 -5.97 1.68 -7.08
C ILE A 449 -6.77 0.52 -6.48
N SER A 450 -6.22 -0.17 -5.48
CA SER A 450 -6.84 -1.37 -4.90
C SER A 450 -7.84 -1.07 -3.79
N GLY A 451 -7.70 0.07 -3.10
CA GLY A 451 -8.61 0.51 -2.05
C GLY A 451 -9.71 1.41 -2.60
N LEU A 452 -9.40 2.68 -2.89
CA LEU A 452 -10.40 3.69 -3.25
C LEU A 452 -11.22 3.34 -4.50
N ILE A 453 -10.53 2.91 -5.59
CA ILE A 453 -11.18 2.47 -6.83
C ILE A 453 -11.50 0.97 -6.79
N GLY A 454 -10.83 0.22 -5.93
CA GLY A 454 -11.19 -1.14 -5.58
C GLY A 454 -10.86 -2.20 -6.64
N ILE A 455 -9.79 -2.03 -7.42
CA ILE A 455 -9.34 -3.03 -8.40
C ILE A 455 -8.60 -4.16 -7.68
N GLN A 456 -9.17 -5.36 -7.68
CA GLN A 456 -8.64 -6.52 -6.97
C GLN A 456 -8.45 -7.71 -7.91
N PRO A 457 -7.23 -7.90 -8.47
CA PRO A 457 -6.92 -9.08 -9.28
C PRO A 457 -6.84 -10.34 -8.41
N GLN A 458 -7.38 -11.43 -8.94
CA GLN A 458 -7.34 -12.76 -8.33
C GLN A 458 -6.33 -13.67 -9.03
N VAL A 459 -5.90 -14.74 -8.37
CA VAL A 459 -4.93 -15.72 -8.92
C VAL A 459 -5.49 -16.42 -10.17
N ASP A 460 -6.80 -16.64 -10.23
CA ASP A 460 -7.49 -17.26 -11.37
C ASP A 460 -7.69 -16.32 -12.57
N GLY A 461 -7.25 -15.05 -12.45
CA GLY A 461 -7.36 -14.03 -13.49
C GLY A 461 -8.69 -13.26 -13.47
N THR A 462 -9.60 -13.55 -12.54
CA THR A 462 -10.79 -12.70 -12.34
C THR A 462 -10.40 -11.36 -11.71
N ILE A 463 -11.19 -10.32 -11.95
CA ILE A 463 -10.99 -9.00 -11.37
C ILE A 463 -12.29 -8.54 -10.75
N GLU A 464 -12.24 -8.28 -9.45
CA GLU A 464 -13.30 -7.60 -8.72
C GLU A 464 -13.03 -6.11 -8.72
N ILE A 465 -14.07 -5.28 -8.90
CA ILE A 465 -13.97 -3.82 -8.84
C ILE A 465 -15.08 -3.31 -7.95
N GLU A 466 -14.70 -2.87 -6.76
CA GLU A 466 -15.61 -2.36 -5.74
C GLU A 466 -15.02 -1.12 -5.07
N PRO A 467 -15.35 0.10 -5.55
CA PRO A 467 -14.85 1.34 -4.95
C PRO A 467 -15.25 1.50 -3.48
N LEU A 468 -14.28 1.92 -2.66
CA LEU A 468 -14.52 2.34 -1.28
C LEU A 468 -14.87 3.83 -1.17
N LEU A 469 -15.28 4.43 -2.27
CA LEU A 469 -15.80 5.79 -2.30
C LEU A 469 -17.24 5.79 -1.74
N PRO A 470 -17.56 6.60 -0.70
CA PRO A 470 -18.92 6.76 -0.22
C PRO A 470 -19.87 7.24 -1.33
N GLU A 471 -21.11 6.78 -1.32
CA GLU A 471 -22.08 7.13 -2.35
C GLU A 471 -22.36 8.66 -2.37
N GLY A 472 -22.22 9.27 -3.54
CA GLY A 472 -22.45 10.70 -3.75
C GLY A 472 -21.28 11.62 -3.37
N GLU A 473 -20.16 11.09 -2.89
CA GLU A 473 -18.97 11.89 -2.58
C GLU A 473 -18.37 12.53 -3.83
N TRP A 474 -18.26 11.76 -4.93
CA TRP A 474 -17.80 12.28 -6.22
C TRP A 474 -18.82 12.03 -7.31
N ASP A 475 -18.89 12.96 -8.27
CA ASP A 475 -19.72 12.83 -9.44
C ASP A 475 -19.03 12.09 -10.59
N TRP A 476 -17.71 12.02 -10.56
CA TRP A 476 -16.91 11.38 -11.60
C TRP A 476 -15.51 11.02 -11.07
N PHE A 477 -14.91 10.01 -11.69
CA PHE A 477 -13.49 9.69 -11.62
C PHE A 477 -13.11 8.80 -12.81
N ALA A 478 -11.82 8.78 -13.15
CA ALA A 478 -11.24 7.79 -14.04
C ALA A 478 -9.92 7.27 -13.50
N LEU A 479 -9.72 5.97 -13.62
CA LEU A 479 -8.45 5.29 -13.41
C LEU A 479 -8.18 4.44 -14.65
N THR A 480 -7.10 4.72 -15.38
CA THR A 480 -6.84 4.11 -16.69
C THR A 480 -5.44 3.52 -16.75
N ARG A 481 -5.21 2.62 -17.73
CA ARG A 481 -3.92 1.99 -17.98
C ARG A 481 -3.38 1.12 -16.83
N VAL A 482 -4.28 0.56 -16.01
CA VAL A 482 -3.88 -0.31 -14.89
C VAL A 482 -3.48 -1.68 -15.42
N PRO A 483 -2.22 -2.14 -15.24
CA PRO A 483 -1.85 -3.51 -15.55
C PRO A 483 -2.52 -4.45 -14.54
N CYS A 484 -3.28 -5.40 -15.01
CA CYS A 484 -4.02 -6.31 -14.15
C CYS A 484 -4.32 -7.62 -14.88
N ALA A 485 -3.98 -8.75 -14.28
CA ALA A 485 -4.14 -10.09 -14.87
C ALA A 485 -3.60 -10.20 -16.31
N GLY A 486 -2.46 -9.54 -16.59
CA GLY A 486 -1.83 -9.53 -17.93
C GLY A 486 -2.56 -8.69 -18.97
N LYS A 487 -3.51 -7.84 -18.56
CA LYS A 487 -4.30 -6.95 -19.43
C LYS A 487 -4.21 -5.51 -18.93
N GLU A 488 -4.66 -4.56 -19.74
CA GLU A 488 -4.80 -3.16 -19.33
C GLU A 488 -6.27 -2.89 -18.99
N ILE A 489 -6.51 -2.44 -17.75
CA ILE A 489 -7.84 -2.13 -17.24
C ILE A 489 -8.01 -0.62 -17.11
N SER A 490 -9.21 -0.13 -17.48
CA SER A 490 -9.63 1.24 -17.19
C SER A 490 -11.01 1.22 -16.54
N VAL A 491 -11.16 1.99 -15.46
CA VAL A 491 -12.42 2.19 -14.74
C VAL A 491 -12.81 3.65 -14.86
N VAL A 492 -13.99 3.91 -15.39
CA VAL A 492 -14.53 5.27 -15.60
C VAL A 492 -15.90 5.34 -14.95
N TYR A 493 -16.06 6.24 -14.01
CA TYR A 493 -17.33 6.56 -13.40
C TYR A 493 -17.77 7.98 -13.76
N ASP A 494 -19.01 8.14 -14.20
CA ASP A 494 -19.63 9.43 -14.46
C ASP A 494 -21.12 9.33 -14.10
N ARG A 495 -21.48 9.92 -12.97
CA ARG A 495 -22.83 9.83 -12.40
C ARG A 495 -23.92 10.30 -13.38
N THR A 496 -23.63 11.31 -14.16
CA THR A 496 -24.58 11.91 -15.11
C THR A 496 -24.29 11.58 -16.57
N GLY A 497 -23.10 11.08 -16.86
CA GLY A 497 -22.60 10.88 -18.23
C GLY A 497 -22.14 12.16 -18.94
N ASN A 498 -22.22 13.32 -18.28
CA ASN A 498 -21.91 14.61 -18.89
C ASN A 498 -20.42 14.96 -18.85
N HIS A 499 -19.69 14.49 -17.85
CA HIS A 499 -18.27 14.81 -17.68
C HIS A 499 -17.42 14.17 -18.80
N TYR A 500 -17.55 12.86 -18.96
CA TYR A 500 -16.82 12.12 -20.00
C TYR A 500 -17.61 11.97 -21.31
N GLY A 501 -18.89 12.37 -21.35
CA GLY A 501 -19.77 12.16 -22.50
C GLY A 501 -20.01 10.67 -22.76
N CYS A 502 -20.24 9.89 -21.72
CA CYS A 502 -20.46 8.46 -21.75
C CYS A 502 -21.81 8.08 -21.10
N ARG A 503 -22.14 6.81 -21.09
CA ARG A 503 -23.33 6.32 -20.37
C ARG A 503 -23.17 6.61 -18.87
N PRO A 504 -24.19 7.17 -18.17
CA PRO A 504 -24.16 7.34 -16.72
C PRO A 504 -23.86 6.04 -15.98
N GLY A 505 -23.05 6.12 -14.90
CA GLY A 505 -22.64 4.98 -14.09
C GLY A 505 -21.17 4.62 -14.27
N MET A 506 -20.79 3.43 -13.86
CA MET A 506 -19.42 2.92 -13.94
C MET A 506 -19.23 2.03 -15.17
N THR A 507 -18.21 2.31 -15.95
CA THR A 507 -17.83 1.50 -17.12
C THR A 507 -16.41 0.99 -16.96
N VAL A 508 -16.22 -0.31 -17.20
CA VAL A 508 -14.92 -0.96 -17.21
C VAL A 508 -14.53 -1.30 -18.63
N TYR A 509 -13.30 -0.94 -18.98
CA TYR A 509 -12.67 -1.28 -20.23
C TYR A 509 -11.51 -2.22 -20.01
N VAL A 510 -11.35 -3.19 -20.91
CA VAL A 510 -10.25 -4.15 -20.95
C VAL A 510 -9.57 -4.02 -22.31
N ASN A 511 -8.28 -3.69 -22.32
CA ASN A 511 -7.53 -3.42 -23.55
C ASN A 511 -8.29 -2.46 -24.48
N CYS A 512 -8.74 -1.34 -23.92
CA CYS A 512 -9.50 -0.28 -24.60
C CYS A 512 -10.89 -0.70 -25.14
N ARG A 513 -11.42 -1.86 -24.80
CA ARG A 513 -12.75 -2.32 -25.18
C ARG A 513 -13.66 -2.39 -23.97
N LYS A 514 -14.87 -1.90 -24.09
CA LYS A 514 -15.88 -2.00 -23.03
C LYS A 514 -16.13 -3.47 -22.69
N ALA A 515 -15.85 -3.82 -21.44
CA ALA A 515 -16.04 -5.17 -20.90
C ALA A 515 -17.28 -5.27 -20.02
N ALA A 516 -17.55 -4.25 -19.19
CA ALA A 516 -18.67 -4.25 -18.27
C ALA A 516 -19.21 -2.84 -18.05
N HIS A 517 -20.45 -2.76 -17.54
CA HIS A 517 -21.07 -1.52 -17.11
C HIS A 517 -22.02 -1.79 -15.95
N SER A 518 -22.03 -0.89 -14.99
CA SER A 518 -22.94 -0.93 -13.85
C SER A 518 -23.52 0.47 -13.61
N ASP A 519 -24.79 0.54 -13.27
CA ASP A 519 -25.41 1.78 -12.79
C ASP A 519 -25.08 2.05 -11.30
N THR A 520 -24.34 1.11 -10.65
CA THR A 520 -23.82 1.17 -9.27
C THR A 520 -22.31 1.16 -9.25
N TYR A 521 -21.69 1.26 -8.04
CA TYR A 521 -20.23 1.25 -7.84
C TYR A 521 -19.58 -0.15 -7.89
N SER A 522 -20.32 -1.24 -8.08
CA SER A 522 -19.74 -2.59 -8.05
C SER A 522 -19.89 -3.30 -9.39
N VAL A 523 -18.83 -3.94 -9.86
CA VAL A 523 -18.85 -4.76 -11.07
C VAL A 523 -17.77 -5.85 -11.02
N ASN A 524 -18.14 -7.09 -11.36
CA ASN A 524 -17.21 -8.19 -11.56
C ASN A 524 -16.91 -8.36 -13.04
N VAL A 525 -15.64 -8.49 -13.39
CA VAL A 525 -15.19 -8.71 -14.76
C VAL A 525 -14.47 -10.04 -14.85
N ASN A 526 -15.05 -10.99 -15.57
CA ASN A 526 -14.36 -12.23 -15.95
C ASN A 526 -13.58 -11.96 -17.23
N LEU A 527 -12.26 -12.16 -17.18
CA LEU A 527 -11.35 -11.87 -18.28
C LEU A 527 -11.03 -13.12 -19.10
#